data_8eba08d9c257661b3cb4332e4831f7fe
#
_entry.id   8eba08d9c257661b3cb4332e4831f7fe
#
_cell.length_a   1.000
_cell.length_b   1.000
_cell.length_c   1.000
_cell.angle_alpha   90.00
_cell.angle_beta   90.00
_cell.angle_gamma   90.00
#
_symmetry.space_group_name_H-M   'P 1'
#
loop_
_entity.id
_entity.type
_entity.pdbx_description
1 polymer ?
#
loop_
_entity_poly.entity_id
_entity_poly.type
_entity_poly.pdbx_seq_one_letter_code
_entity_poly.pdbx_strand_id
1 'polypeptide(L)'
;WYGFHGGRRNQFHQDIHEIVSDLSIMIRPTLTILDGTKVLMENGPTGGDPSNVVTRDVVMASLDPVAQDAWAFQHLLQRDPHQLPEYLHKAELKGAGRVDFEGRLREIT
;
A
#
# COMPACT_ATOMS: atom_id res chain seq x y z
N TRP A 1 7.88 0.55 0.85
CA TRP A 1 9.25 0.03 0.65
C TRP A 1 10.20 1.02 0.00
N TYR A 2 9.66 1.97 -0.79
CA TYR A 2 10.49 2.94 -1.51
C TYR A 2 11.41 3.74 -0.59
N GLY A 3 10.98 3.99 0.64
CA GLY A 3 11.79 4.71 1.63
C GLY A 3 13.09 4.03 2.03
N PHE A 4 13.25 2.73 1.70
CA PHE A 4 14.51 2.01 1.96
C PHE A 4 15.60 2.31 0.95
N HIS A 5 15.28 2.93 -0.18
CA HIS A 5 16.28 3.33 -1.16
C HIS A 5 17.14 4.49 -0.63
N GLY A 6 18.44 4.36 -0.82
CA GLY A 6 19.38 5.43 -0.53
C GLY A 6 19.88 6.09 -1.81
N GLY A 7 20.84 7.01 -1.68
CA GLY A 7 21.52 7.63 -2.80
C GLY A 7 20.61 8.49 -3.66
N ARG A 8 20.71 8.31 -4.97
CA ARG A 8 19.98 9.11 -5.96
C ARG A 8 18.56 8.58 -6.17
N ARG A 9 17.79 8.50 -5.13
CA ARG A 9 16.44 7.94 -5.15
C ARG A 9 15.51 8.60 -6.18
N ASN A 10 15.72 9.88 -6.47
CA ASN A 10 14.88 10.61 -7.43
C ASN A 10 14.93 10.05 -8.84
N GLN A 11 16.01 9.33 -9.20
CA GLN A 11 16.10 8.70 -10.51
C GLN A 11 15.10 7.58 -10.71
N PHE A 12 14.59 7.01 -9.63
CA PHE A 12 13.68 5.88 -9.68
C PHE A 12 12.21 6.28 -9.84
N HIS A 13 11.89 7.57 -9.78
CA HIS A 13 10.51 8.03 -9.93
C HIS A 13 9.94 7.78 -11.32
N GLN A 14 10.79 7.63 -12.34
CA GLN A 14 10.31 7.38 -13.71
C GLN A 14 9.72 5.99 -13.89
N ASP A 15 10.13 5.03 -13.03
CA ASP A 15 9.64 3.66 -13.09
C ASP A 15 9.32 3.14 -11.68
N ILE A 16 8.55 3.93 -10.96
CA ILE A 16 8.27 3.65 -9.56
C ILE A 16 7.49 2.35 -9.36
N HIS A 17 6.60 1.99 -10.28
CA HIS A 17 5.80 0.77 -10.15
C HIS A 17 6.68 -0.47 -10.22
N GLU A 18 7.65 -0.48 -11.13
CA GLU A 18 8.59 -1.60 -11.25
C GLU A 18 9.47 -1.71 -10.02
N ILE A 19 10.02 -0.58 -9.57
CA ILE A 19 10.94 -0.55 -8.43
C ILE A 19 10.24 -0.93 -7.14
N VAL A 20 9.05 -0.40 -6.87
CA VAL A 20 8.29 -0.74 -5.66
C VAL A 20 7.93 -2.23 -5.66
N SER A 21 7.53 -2.78 -6.81
CA SER A 21 7.22 -4.21 -6.91
C SER A 21 8.45 -5.09 -6.72
N ASP A 22 9.61 -4.67 -7.23
CA ASP A 22 10.87 -5.39 -7.00
C ASP A 22 11.25 -5.39 -5.51
N LEU A 23 11.09 -4.25 -4.84
CA LEU A 23 11.35 -4.14 -3.40
C LEU A 23 10.47 -5.09 -2.59
N SER A 24 9.24 -5.30 -3.03
CA SER A 24 8.32 -6.19 -2.32
C SER A 24 8.78 -7.64 -2.31
N ILE A 25 9.60 -8.04 -3.28
CA ILE A 25 10.20 -9.38 -3.32
C ILE A 25 11.52 -9.41 -2.53
N MET A 26 12.30 -8.35 -2.63
CA MET A 26 13.60 -8.25 -1.95
C MET A 26 13.44 -8.15 -0.44
N ILE A 27 12.40 -7.44 0.01
CA ILE A 27 12.11 -7.23 1.42
C ILE A 27 10.82 -7.99 1.73
N ARG A 28 10.93 -9.13 2.40
CA ARG A 28 9.79 -9.98 2.72
C ARG A 28 9.56 -9.99 4.23
N PRO A 29 8.72 -9.07 4.74
CA PRO A 29 8.44 -9.03 6.16
C PRO A 29 7.65 -10.26 6.60
N THR A 30 7.86 -10.69 7.84
CA THR A 30 7.07 -11.76 8.44
C THR A 30 5.64 -11.29 8.73
N LEU A 31 5.51 -10.02 9.11
CA LEU A 31 4.23 -9.42 9.46
C LEU A 31 4.26 -7.94 9.08
N THR A 32 3.18 -7.46 8.51
CA THR A 32 3.01 -6.05 8.18
C THR A 32 1.82 -5.50 8.94
N ILE A 33 2.03 -4.38 9.62
CA ILE A 33 0.95 -3.69 10.34
C ILE A 33 0.68 -2.37 9.64
N LEU A 34 -0.59 -2.14 9.34
CA LEU A 34 -1.06 -0.91 8.70
C LEU A 34 -1.83 -0.10 9.74
N ASP A 35 -1.38 1.13 9.96
CA ASP A 35 -2.09 2.09 10.80
C ASP A 35 -2.99 2.93 9.91
N GLY A 36 -4.28 2.66 9.98
CA GLY A 36 -5.32 3.40 9.25
C GLY A 36 -6.15 4.30 10.15
N THR A 37 -5.58 4.76 11.26
CA THR A 37 -6.30 5.65 12.19
C THR A 37 -6.68 6.95 11.52
N LYS A 38 -5.73 7.59 10.84
CA LYS A 38 -5.95 8.80 10.05
C LYS A 38 -5.34 8.62 8.67
N VAL A 39 -6.09 9.03 7.65
CA VAL A 39 -5.72 8.83 6.25
C VAL A 39 -5.72 10.17 5.54
N LEU A 40 -4.61 10.47 4.86
CA LEU A 40 -4.53 11.64 3.99
C LEU A 40 -5.08 11.26 2.62
N MET A 41 -6.20 11.87 2.26
CA MET A 41 -6.92 11.50 1.03
C MET A 41 -6.33 12.15 -0.22
N GLU A 42 -5.77 13.36 -0.08
CA GLU A 42 -5.25 14.13 -1.20
C GLU A 42 -4.00 14.91 -0.80
N ASN A 43 -3.16 15.26 -1.79
CA ASN A 43 -1.99 16.12 -1.64
C ASN A 43 -0.92 15.57 -0.69
N GLY A 44 -0.87 14.26 -0.54
CA GLY A 44 0.16 13.63 0.31
C GLY A 44 1.47 13.41 -0.44
N PRO A 45 2.55 13.12 0.31
CA PRO A 45 2.63 13.10 1.77
C PRO A 45 2.91 14.48 2.41
N THR A 46 3.25 15.49 1.60
CA THR A 46 3.55 16.84 2.08
C THR A 46 2.65 17.85 1.41
N GLY A 47 2.37 18.95 2.10
CA GLY A 47 1.56 20.03 1.54
C GLY A 47 0.06 19.80 1.61
N GLY A 48 -0.40 18.75 2.28
CA GLY A 48 -1.82 18.50 2.44
C GLY A 48 -2.48 19.48 3.40
N ASP A 49 -3.70 19.87 3.08
CA ASP A 49 -4.56 20.64 3.98
C ASP A 49 -5.09 19.69 5.07
N PRO A 50 -5.20 20.14 6.34
CA PRO A 50 -5.83 19.32 7.38
C PRO A 50 -7.23 18.80 7.01
N SER A 51 -7.96 19.51 6.16
CA SER A 51 -9.27 19.07 5.67
C SER A 51 -9.20 17.81 4.80
N ASN A 52 -8.01 17.47 4.28
CA ASN A 52 -7.81 16.27 3.47
C ASN A 52 -7.56 15.02 4.33
N VAL A 53 -7.44 15.18 5.64
CA VAL A 53 -7.23 14.06 6.57
C VAL A 53 -8.57 13.53 7.06
N VAL A 54 -8.76 12.23 6.96
CA VAL A 54 -9.99 11.55 7.37
C VAL A 54 -9.65 10.52 8.44
N THR A 55 -10.47 10.44 9.49
CA THR A 55 -10.34 9.43 10.54
C THR A 55 -11.03 8.14 10.09
N ARG A 56 -10.30 7.02 10.11
CA ARG A 56 -10.84 5.71 9.77
C ARG A 56 -10.88 4.76 10.95
N ASP A 57 -10.03 4.97 11.96
CA ASP A 57 -9.97 4.18 13.20
C ASP A 57 -9.76 2.69 12.95
N VAL A 58 -8.88 2.36 12.01
CA VAL A 58 -8.57 0.98 11.61
C VAL A 58 -7.10 0.69 11.83
N VAL A 59 -6.83 -0.50 12.37
CA VAL A 59 -5.48 -1.09 12.39
C VAL A 59 -5.59 -2.47 11.78
N MET A 60 -4.68 -2.80 10.87
CA MET A 60 -4.69 -4.07 10.16
C MET A 60 -3.34 -4.75 10.26
N ALA A 61 -3.35 -6.05 10.50
CA ALA A 61 -2.15 -6.88 10.46
C ALA A 61 -2.30 -7.90 9.33
N SER A 62 -1.22 -8.17 8.60
CA SER A 62 -1.26 -9.10 7.48
C SER A 62 0.09 -9.76 7.24
N LEU A 63 0.03 -11.00 6.79
CA LEU A 63 1.18 -11.73 6.25
C LEU A 63 1.36 -11.49 4.75
N ASP A 64 0.39 -10.84 4.10
CA ASP A 64 0.40 -10.55 2.68
C ASP A 64 0.32 -9.03 2.47
N PRO A 65 1.46 -8.37 2.22
CA PRO A 65 1.48 -6.91 2.06
C PRO A 65 0.75 -6.43 0.80
N VAL A 66 0.66 -7.28 -0.24
CA VAL A 66 -0.06 -6.92 -1.47
C VAL A 66 -1.57 -6.85 -1.21
N ALA A 67 -2.11 -7.87 -0.53
CA ALA A 67 -3.51 -7.87 -0.14
C ALA A 67 -3.83 -6.71 0.79
N GLN A 68 -2.94 -6.40 1.72
CA GLN A 68 -3.12 -5.29 2.64
C GLN A 68 -3.20 -3.95 1.93
N ASP A 69 -2.30 -3.70 0.98
CA ASP A 69 -2.32 -2.46 0.19
C ASP A 69 -3.57 -2.38 -0.70
N ALA A 70 -3.97 -3.49 -1.29
CA ALA A 70 -5.20 -3.54 -2.10
C ALA A 70 -6.43 -3.20 -1.27
N TRP A 71 -6.51 -3.75 -0.04
CA TRP A 71 -7.58 -3.45 0.88
C TRP A 71 -7.59 -1.97 1.27
N ALA A 72 -6.41 -1.42 1.59
CA ALA A 72 -6.26 -0.03 1.97
C ALA A 72 -6.66 0.91 0.83
N PHE A 73 -6.29 0.60 -0.39
CA PHE A 73 -6.66 1.38 -1.56
C PHE A 73 -8.18 1.48 -1.70
N GLN A 74 -8.87 0.37 -1.54
CA GLN A 74 -10.33 0.32 -1.69
C GLN A 74 -11.06 0.90 -0.48
N HIS A 75 -10.66 0.55 0.73
CA HIS A 75 -11.44 0.84 1.94
C HIS A 75 -10.96 2.06 2.72
N LEU A 76 -9.65 2.34 2.76
CA LEU A 76 -9.14 3.51 3.45
C LEU A 76 -9.14 4.74 2.55
N LEU A 77 -8.63 4.60 1.34
CA LEU A 77 -8.59 5.68 0.36
C LEU A 77 -9.88 5.81 -0.43
N GLN A 78 -10.76 4.82 -0.33
CA GLN A 78 -12.06 4.78 -1.03
C GLN A 78 -11.91 4.99 -2.54
N ARG A 79 -10.92 4.30 -3.12
CA ARG A 79 -10.67 4.33 -4.55
C ARG A 79 -11.31 3.11 -5.23
N ASP A 80 -11.50 3.23 -6.55
CA ASP A 80 -12.09 2.16 -7.35
C ASP A 80 -11.15 0.93 -7.39
N PRO A 81 -11.60 -0.25 -6.93
CA PRO A 81 -10.76 -1.45 -6.96
C PRO A 81 -10.38 -1.89 -8.37
N HIS A 82 -11.07 -1.43 -9.40
CA HIS A 82 -10.70 -1.70 -10.80
C HIS A 82 -9.54 -0.82 -11.27
N GLN A 83 -9.16 0.18 -10.48
CA GLN A 83 -8.08 1.11 -10.78
C GLN A 83 -6.92 0.98 -9.80
N LEU A 84 -6.65 -0.24 -9.33
CA LEU A 84 -5.52 -0.51 -8.44
C LEU A 84 -4.21 -0.03 -9.07
N PRO A 85 -3.30 0.54 -8.27
CA PRO A 85 -1.99 0.95 -8.78
C PRO A 85 -1.26 -0.21 -9.46
N GLU A 86 -0.57 0.10 -10.54
CA GLU A 86 0.13 -0.90 -11.34
C GLU A 86 1.14 -1.68 -10.50
N TYR A 87 1.79 -1.04 -9.52
CA TYR A 87 2.78 -1.73 -8.71
C TYR A 87 2.18 -2.92 -7.94
N LEU A 88 0.90 -2.88 -7.59
CA LEU A 88 0.25 -4.00 -6.91
C LEU A 88 0.10 -5.20 -7.84
N HIS A 89 -0.30 -4.97 -9.08
CA HIS A 89 -0.40 -6.05 -10.06
C HIS A 89 0.98 -6.63 -10.40
N LYS A 90 1.99 -5.78 -10.51
CA LYS A 90 3.36 -6.22 -10.75
C LYS A 90 3.89 -7.03 -9.57
N ALA A 91 3.62 -6.60 -8.34
CA ALA A 91 4.03 -7.33 -7.14
C ALA A 91 3.37 -8.70 -7.07
N GLU A 92 2.10 -8.79 -7.44
CA GLU A 92 1.38 -10.08 -7.49
C GLU A 92 2.02 -11.02 -8.52
N LEU A 93 2.31 -10.53 -9.71
CA LEU A 93 2.96 -11.33 -10.76
C LEU A 93 4.34 -11.81 -10.32
N LYS A 94 5.06 -11.04 -9.52
CA LYS A 94 6.38 -11.38 -9.01
C LYS A 94 6.34 -12.30 -7.79
N GLY A 95 5.17 -12.62 -7.29
CA GLY A 95 5.00 -13.55 -6.18
C GLY A 95 5.08 -12.94 -4.79
N ALA A 96 4.95 -11.62 -4.66
CA ALA A 96 5.00 -10.94 -3.35
C ALA A 96 3.71 -11.14 -2.54
N GLY A 97 2.59 -11.44 -3.20
CA GLY A 97 1.30 -11.63 -2.56
C GLY A 97 0.19 -11.64 -3.60
N ARG A 98 -1.04 -11.47 -3.14
CA ARG A 98 -2.22 -11.49 -4.02
C ARG A 98 -3.11 -10.31 -3.71
N VAL A 99 -3.57 -9.60 -4.75
CA VAL A 99 -4.47 -8.44 -4.59
C VAL A 99 -5.85 -8.85 -4.06
N ASP A 100 -6.26 -10.09 -4.26
CA ASP A 100 -7.53 -10.61 -3.76
C ASP A 100 -7.45 -10.86 -2.26
N PHE A 101 -8.12 -10.03 -1.48
CA PHE A 101 -8.19 -10.18 -0.03
C PHE A 101 -9.52 -10.77 0.45
N GLU A 102 -10.53 -10.83 -0.41
CA GLU A 102 -11.83 -11.39 -0.04
C GLU A 102 -11.69 -12.87 0.33
N GLY A 103 -12.41 -13.30 1.32
CA GLY A 103 -12.29 -14.66 1.84
C GLY A 103 -11.07 -14.91 2.72
N ARG A 104 -10.11 -13.98 2.75
CA ARG A 104 -8.92 -14.06 3.62
C ARG A 104 -8.91 -13.01 4.71
N LEU A 105 -9.83 -12.06 4.64
CA LEU A 105 -9.95 -10.98 5.61
C LEU A 105 -10.81 -11.41 6.79
N ARG A 106 -10.33 -11.13 7.99
CA ARG A 106 -11.09 -11.32 9.23
C ARG A 106 -11.15 -10.01 9.98
N GLU A 107 -12.37 -9.55 10.23
CA GLU A 107 -12.61 -8.33 11.00
C GLU A 107 -12.86 -8.69 12.46
N ILE A 108 -12.17 -7.97 13.34
CA ILE A 108 -12.31 -8.12 14.79
C ILE A 108 -12.77 -6.79 15.35
N THR A 109 -13.89 -6.78 16.00
CA THR A 109 -14.50 -5.58 16.62
C THR A 109 -14.54 -5.70 18.13
#